data_f909d78502c05b17e3579da0c56a22a3
#
_entry.id   f909d78502c05b17e3579da0c56a22a3
#
_cell.length_a   1.000
_cell.length_b   1.000
_cell.length_c   1.000
_cell.angle_alpha   90.00
_cell.angle_beta   90.00
_cell.angle_gamma   90.00
#
_symmetry.space_group_name_H-M   'P 1'
#
loop_
_entity.id
_entity.type
_entity.pdbx_description
1 polymer ?
#
loop_
_entity_poly.entity_id
_entity_poly.type
_entity_poly.pdbx_seq_one_letter_code
_entity_poly.pdbx_strand_id
1 'polypeptide(L)'
;MRKCVVIGSSGFIGYELVCQLMENNDVTAVEMSNSNESDVISEEKIFSIGRNSQVKFVDEKQFVFEDEEYDSIFICHFFDELKLRGASSELNLSKEVIEIVRNNSKEIICLVSSTKELAKIEMKLIGLLQDKKDCITFIEIPSVYGPWEPSNGLIHELIVSELGKRTHAFKNLYGPNEIIYIEDVVKAIIEISEKELKENRYLITAKDSLFLPEQVELTGIQELINEIKVVSSRNVNDATPFLILNPVSINNGIQKQKQQIQQYFHLY
;
A
#
# COMPACT_ATOMS: atom_id res chain seq x y z
N MET A 1 -16.98 -11.03 14.24
CA MET A 1 -15.75 -10.73 13.50
C MET A 1 -16.12 -10.59 12.03
N ARG A 2 -15.58 -9.58 11.33
CA ARG A 2 -15.79 -9.43 9.89
C ARG A 2 -14.88 -10.41 9.15
N LYS A 3 -15.32 -10.89 7.99
CA LYS A 3 -14.49 -11.68 7.08
C LYS A 3 -13.93 -10.77 6.01
N CYS A 4 -12.61 -10.60 6.01
CA CYS A 4 -11.91 -9.70 5.11
C CYS A 4 -10.99 -10.48 4.17
N VAL A 5 -10.88 -10.02 2.92
CA VAL A 5 -9.89 -10.53 1.96
C VAL A 5 -8.91 -9.40 1.61
N VAL A 6 -7.62 -9.70 1.57
CA VAL A 6 -6.59 -8.77 1.12
C VAL A 6 -5.88 -9.36 -0.09
N ILE A 7 -6.14 -8.80 -1.27
CA ILE A 7 -5.51 -9.20 -2.54
C ILE A 7 -4.24 -8.38 -2.74
N GLY A 8 -3.10 -9.05 -2.88
CA GLY A 8 -1.77 -8.44 -2.85
C GLY A 8 -1.23 -8.32 -1.42
N SER A 9 -1.47 -9.33 -0.61
CA SER A 9 -1.13 -9.38 0.82
C SER A 9 0.37 -9.32 1.12
N SER A 10 1.23 -9.78 0.22
CA SER A 10 2.69 -9.68 0.36
C SER A 10 3.25 -8.31 -0.01
N GLY A 11 2.47 -7.46 -0.71
CA GLY A 11 2.86 -6.10 -1.06
C GLY A 11 3.07 -5.18 0.15
N PHE A 12 3.56 -3.96 -0.09
CA PHE A 12 3.91 -3.01 0.96
C PHE A 12 2.70 -2.63 1.81
N ILE A 13 1.61 -2.16 1.17
CA ILE A 13 0.39 -1.78 1.89
C ILE A 13 -0.41 -3.02 2.31
N GLY A 14 -0.47 -4.05 1.44
CA GLY A 14 -1.22 -5.26 1.72
C GLY A 14 -0.77 -5.98 2.98
N TYR A 15 0.55 -6.07 3.18
CA TYR A 15 1.12 -6.69 4.39
C TYR A 15 0.72 -5.95 5.68
N GLU A 16 0.88 -4.62 5.71
CA GLU A 16 0.50 -3.82 6.87
C GLU A 16 -1.02 -3.91 7.12
N LEU A 17 -1.82 -3.94 6.06
CA LEU A 17 -3.26 -4.10 6.17
C LEU A 17 -3.65 -5.46 6.77
N VAL A 18 -2.99 -6.56 6.39
CA VAL A 18 -3.17 -7.86 7.03
C VAL A 18 -2.82 -7.79 8.50
N CYS A 19 -1.66 -7.18 8.86
CA CYS A 19 -1.22 -7.05 10.24
C CYS A 19 -2.23 -6.31 11.14
N GLN A 20 -2.84 -5.24 10.65
CA GLN A 20 -3.81 -4.48 11.45
C GLN A 20 -5.20 -5.12 11.45
N LEU A 21 -5.67 -5.68 10.32
CA LEU A 21 -6.98 -6.33 10.25
C LEU A 21 -7.06 -7.58 11.12
N MET A 22 -5.98 -8.38 11.19
CA MET A 22 -5.96 -9.64 11.94
C MET A 22 -6.15 -9.48 13.46
N GLU A 23 -6.05 -8.26 13.98
CA GLU A 23 -6.28 -8.02 15.41
C GLU A 23 -7.74 -8.25 15.80
N ASN A 24 -8.70 -7.99 14.88
CA ASN A 24 -10.13 -8.02 15.19
C ASN A 24 -10.99 -8.70 14.12
N ASN A 25 -10.40 -9.24 13.05
CA ASN A 25 -11.12 -9.81 11.91
C ASN A 25 -10.53 -11.16 11.48
N ASP A 26 -11.34 -11.95 10.76
CA ASP A 26 -10.86 -13.11 10.02
C ASP A 26 -10.35 -12.65 8.66
N VAL A 27 -9.07 -12.89 8.36
CA VAL A 27 -8.41 -12.36 7.17
C VAL A 27 -7.97 -13.50 6.26
N THR A 28 -8.42 -13.46 5.01
CA THR A 28 -7.85 -14.25 3.93
C THR A 28 -6.84 -13.39 3.17
N ALA A 29 -5.56 -13.68 3.34
CA ALA A 29 -4.44 -12.99 2.72
C ALA A 29 -4.07 -13.69 1.41
N VAL A 30 -4.40 -13.05 0.25
CA VAL A 30 -4.17 -13.60 -1.09
C VAL A 30 -2.88 -13.05 -1.65
N GLU A 31 -1.91 -13.95 -1.87
CA GLU A 31 -0.64 -13.63 -2.50
C GLU A 31 -0.76 -13.72 -4.01
N MET A 32 -0.30 -12.68 -4.70
CA MET A 32 -0.35 -12.59 -6.16
C MET A 32 0.89 -13.20 -6.79
N SER A 33 0.72 -14.11 -7.74
CA SER A 33 1.80 -14.87 -8.40
C SER A 33 2.83 -14.01 -9.15
N ASN A 34 2.52 -12.73 -9.37
CA ASN A 34 3.38 -11.75 -10.04
C ASN A 34 3.90 -10.67 -9.10
N SER A 35 3.92 -10.93 -7.79
CA SER A 35 4.48 -9.97 -6.83
C SER A 35 5.96 -9.74 -7.21
N ASN A 36 6.35 -8.47 -7.34
CA ASN A 36 7.74 -8.11 -7.67
C ASN A 36 8.65 -8.10 -6.44
N GLU A 37 8.12 -8.45 -5.29
CA GLU A 37 8.95 -8.71 -4.12
C GLU A 37 9.74 -10.01 -4.33
N SER A 38 10.97 -10.04 -3.85
CA SER A 38 11.71 -11.29 -3.84
C SER A 38 10.94 -12.30 -2.98
N ASP A 39 10.87 -13.54 -3.40
CA ASP A 39 10.21 -14.62 -2.66
C ASP A 39 10.67 -14.62 -1.18
N VAL A 40 11.95 -14.30 -0.94
CA VAL A 40 12.55 -14.23 0.40
C VAL A 40 11.91 -13.13 1.27
N ILE A 41 11.63 -11.95 0.72
CA ILE A 41 10.98 -10.86 1.49
C ILE A 41 9.53 -11.24 1.81
N SER A 42 8.81 -11.81 0.85
CA SER A 42 7.43 -12.29 1.06
C SER A 42 7.37 -13.38 2.12
N GLU A 43 8.29 -14.35 2.05
CA GLU A 43 8.41 -15.42 3.07
C GLU A 43 8.70 -14.85 4.47
N GLU A 44 9.59 -13.87 4.59
CA GLU A 44 9.92 -13.23 5.85
C GLU A 44 8.74 -12.47 6.45
N LYS A 45 7.96 -11.75 5.62
CA LYS A 45 6.73 -11.09 6.03
C LYS A 45 5.71 -12.09 6.59
N ILE A 46 5.46 -13.19 5.88
CA ILE A 46 4.57 -14.26 6.34
C ILE A 46 5.08 -14.86 7.64
N PHE A 47 6.38 -15.13 7.73
CA PHE A 47 7.01 -15.68 8.91
C PHE A 47 6.88 -14.75 10.13
N SER A 48 6.99 -13.45 9.93
CA SER A 48 6.88 -12.46 11.01
C SER A 48 5.48 -12.36 11.62
N ILE A 49 4.42 -12.63 10.83
CA ILE A 49 3.05 -12.76 11.35
C ILE A 49 2.92 -14.02 12.22
N GLY A 50 3.69 -15.06 11.92
CA GLY A 50 3.71 -16.29 12.67
C GLY A 50 2.40 -17.09 12.56
N ARG A 51 2.14 -17.96 13.55
CA ARG A 51 0.91 -18.75 13.63
C ARG A 51 -0.20 -17.92 14.24
N ASN A 52 -1.03 -17.32 13.39
CA ASN A 52 -2.22 -16.60 13.82
C ASN A 52 -3.47 -17.31 13.25
N SER A 53 -4.39 -17.71 14.12
CA SER A 53 -5.62 -18.41 13.72
C SER A 53 -6.60 -17.52 12.94
N GLN A 54 -6.40 -16.20 12.96
CA GLN A 54 -7.24 -15.22 12.27
C GLN A 54 -6.77 -14.90 10.86
N VAL A 55 -5.60 -15.45 10.45
CA VAL A 55 -5.06 -15.23 9.10
C VAL A 55 -4.90 -16.55 8.36
N LYS A 56 -5.49 -16.62 7.17
CA LYS A 56 -5.29 -17.70 6.20
C LYS A 56 -4.53 -17.14 5.01
N PHE A 57 -3.28 -17.57 4.80
CA PHE A 57 -2.52 -17.24 3.59
C PHE A 57 -2.90 -18.19 2.46
N VAL A 58 -3.15 -17.64 1.28
CA VAL A 58 -3.59 -18.39 0.08
C VAL A 58 -2.85 -17.84 -1.14
N ASP A 59 -2.29 -18.71 -1.96
CA ASP A 59 -1.81 -18.36 -3.29
C ASP A 59 -3.00 -18.03 -4.21
N GLU A 60 -2.86 -17.07 -5.12
CA GLU A 60 -3.90 -16.66 -6.09
C GLU A 60 -4.53 -17.84 -6.81
N LYS A 61 -3.72 -18.85 -7.20
CA LYS A 61 -4.20 -20.04 -7.93
C LYS A 61 -4.96 -21.02 -7.05
N GLN A 62 -4.75 -20.96 -5.74
CA GLN A 62 -5.42 -21.79 -4.73
C GLN A 62 -6.58 -21.07 -4.08
N PHE A 63 -6.77 -19.78 -4.38
CA PHE A 63 -7.92 -19.02 -3.92
C PHE A 63 -9.17 -19.53 -4.62
N VAL A 64 -9.69 -20.65 -4.09
CA VAL A 64 -10.85 -21.35 -4.61
C VAL A 64 -12.10 -20.83 -3.90
N PHE A 65 -13.18 -20.79 -4.61
CA PHE A 65 -14.51 -20.50 -4.16
C PHE A 65 -14.88 -21.39 -2.95
N GLU A 66 -14.77 -20.83 -1.77
CA GLU A 66 -15.58 -21.29 -0.66
C GLU A 66 -16.90 -20.53 -0.81
N ASP A 67 -18.08 -21.17 -0.63
CA ASP A 67 -19.41 -20.52 -0.67
C ASP A 67 -19.57 -19.52 0.50
N GLU A 68 -18.54 -18.71 0.75
CA GLU A 68 -18.45 -17.75 1.82
C GLU A 68 -18.61 -16.33 1.29
N GLU A 69 -19.46 -15.55 1.92
CA GLU A 69 -19.58 -14.13 1.66
C GLU A 69 -18.58 -13.37 2.52
N TYR A 70 -17.82 -12.46 1.90
CA TYR A 70 -16.87 -11.59 2.56
C TYR A 70 -17.47 -10.21 2.83
N ASP A 71 -17.24 -9.68 4.01
CA ASP A 71 -17.72 -8.35 4.38
C ASP A 71 -16.97 -7.26 3.61
N SER A 72 -15.64 -7.41 3.43
CA SER A 72 -14.85 -6.49 2.62
C SER A 72 -13.74 -7.21 1.87
N ILE A 73 -13.53 -6.84 0.61
CA ILE A 73 -12.38 -7.26 -0.20
C ILE A 73 -11.52 -6.04 -0.51
N PHE A 74 -10.27 -6.05 -0.06
CA PHE A 74 -9.29 -5.01 -0.31
C PHE A 74 -8.40 -5.41 -1.47
N ILE A 75 -8.32 -4.58 -2.50
CA ILE A 75 -7.46 -4.78 -3.66
C ILE A 75 -6.27 -3.82 -3.55
N CYS A 76 -5.14 -4.33 -3.07
CA CYS A 76 -3.89 -3.59 -2.83
C CYS A 76 -2.89 -3.71 -3.97
N HIS A 77 -2.98 -4.77 -4.76
CA HIS A 77 -2.02 -5.14 -5.80
C HIS A 77 -1.67 -4.01 -6.77
N PHE A 78 -2.64 -3.20 -7.19
CA PHE A 78 -2.41 -2.12 -8.14
C PHE A 78 -1.55 -0.99 -7.62
N PHE A 79 -1.56 -0.74 -6.33
CA PHE A 79 -0.73 0.30 -5.74
C PHE A 79 0.76 -0.02 -5.87
N ASP A 80 1.12 -1.27 -5.58
CA ASP A 80 2.52 -1.71 -5.59
C ASP A 80 3.05 -1.87 -7.02
N GLU A 81 2.26 -2.38 -7.96
CA GLU A 81 2.67 -2.52 -9.35
C GLU A 81 2.94 -1.17 -10.03
N LEU A 82 2.11 -0.15 -9.78
CA LEU A 82 2.31 1.18 -10.35
C LEU A 82 3.61 1.83 -9.88
N LYS A 83 4.02 1.60 -8.64
CA LYS A 83 5.30 2.10 -8.12
C LYS A 83 6.51 1.39 -8.72
N LEU A 84 6.40 0.09 -9.00
CA LEU A 84 7.55 -0.74 -9.37
C LEU A 84 7.81 -0.78 -10.88
N ARG A 85 6.76 -0.75 -11.73
CA ARG A 85 6.89 -0.98 -13.18
C ARG A 85 6.71 0.27 -14.05
N GLY A 86 6.28 1.40 -13.48
CA GLY A 86 5.90 2.57 -14.30
C GLY A 86 4.59 2.35 -15.06
N ALA A 87 4.26 3.27 -15.98
CA ALA A 87 2.94 3.45 -16.58
C ALA A 87 2.39 2.30 -17.48
N SER A 88 2.97 1.11 -17.47
CA SER A 88 2.55 -0.01 -18.32
C SER A 88 1.83 -1.15 -17.59
N SER A 89 1.40 -0.93 -16.34
CA SER A 89 0.74 -1.98 -15.56
C SER A 89 -0.61 -2.36 -16.17
N GLU A 90 -0.68 -3.54 -16.75
CA GLU A 90 -1.95 -4.18 -17.06
C GLU A 90 -2.61 -4.63 -15.75
N LEU A 91 -3.94 -4.56 -15.72
CA LEU A 91 -4.73 -5.08 -14.61
C LEU A 91 -4.64 -6.63 -14.65
N ASN A 92 -3.69 -7.21 -13.94
CA ASN A 92 -3.40 -8.64 -13.99
C ASN A 92 -4.07 -9.39 -12.82
N LEU A 93 -5.39 -9.19 -12.64
CA LEU A 93 -6.17 -10.11 -11.81
C LEU A 93 -6.58 -11.32 -12.63
N SER A 94 -6.43 -12.51 -12.09
CA SER A 94 -6.91 -13.73 -12.72
C SER A 94 -8.45 -13.71 -12.83
N LYS A 95 -8.98 -14.48 -13.77
CA LYS A 95 -10.43 -14.58 -13.94
C LYS A 95 -11.10 -15.11 -12.68
N GLU A 96 -10.45 -16.03 -12.03
CA GLU A 96 -10.90 -16.68 -10.78
C GLU A 96 -11.02 -15.65 -9.66
N VAL A 97 -10.03 -14.81 -9.46
CA VAL A 97 -10.08 -13.70 -8.48
C VAL A 97 -11.21 -12.73 -8.81
N ILE A 98 -11.37 -12.35 -10.08
CA ILE A 98 -12.46 -11.44 -10.50
C ILE A 98 -13.83 -12.05 -10.20
N GLU A 99 -14.02 -13.34 -10.44
CA GLU A 99 -15.28 -14.02 -10.15
C GLU A 99 -15.58 -14.05 -8.65
N ILE A 100 -14.57 -14.32 -7.81
CA ILE A 100 -14.73 -14.28 -6.35
C ILE A 100 -15.10 -12.87 -5.88
N VAL A 101 -14.35 -11.86 -6.33
CA VAL A 101 -14.64 -10.46 -6.00
C VAL A 101 -16.06 -10.09 -6.40
N ARG A 102 -16.52 -10.51 -7.58
CA ARG A 102 -17.87 -10.23 -8.07
C ARG A 102 -18.96 -10.92 -7.25
N ASN A 103 -18.79 -12.20 -6.95
CA ASN A 103 -19.87 -13.02 -6.42
C ASN A 103 -19.97 -12.99 -4.89
N ASN A 104 -18.85 -12.84 -4.19
CA ASN A 104 -18.73 -13.09 -2.76
C ASN A 104 -18.46 -11.83 -1.91
N SER A 105 -18.41 -10.64 -2.49
CA SER A 105 -18.16 -9.41 -1.73
C SER A 105 -19.44 -8.64 -1.44
N LYS A 106 -19.56 -8.13 -0.20
CA LYS A 106 -20.52 -7.06 0.14
C LYS A 106 -19.95 -5.71 -0.25
N GLU A 107 -18.63 -5.53 -0.07
CA GLU A 107 -17.90 -4.32 -0.33
C GLU A 107 -16.54 -4.61 -0.97
N ILE A 108 -16.14 -3.75 -1.89
CA ILE A 108 -14.85 -3.81 -2.58
C ILE A 108 -14.13 -2.48 -2.35
N ILE A 109 -12.93 -2.54 -1.79
CA ILE A 109 -12.06 -1.39 -1.56
C ILE A 109 -10.86 -1.51 -2.46
N CYS A 110 -10.73 -0.60 -3.41
CA CYS A 110 -9.63 -0.57 -4.36
C CYS A 110 -8.64 0.54 -4.00
N LEU A 111 -7.40 0.17 -3.69
CA LEU A 111 -6.34 1.11 -3.39
C LEU A 111 -5.65 1.53 -4.68
N VAL A 112 -5.51 2.82 -4.86
CA VAL A 112 -4.96 3.41 -6.09
C VAL A 112 -3.99 4.54 -5.76
N SER A 113 -2.95 4.66 -6.57
CA SER A 113 -2.01 5.78 -6.45
C SER A 113 -2.57 7.02 -7.16
N SER A 114 -2.34 8.20 -6.62
CA SER A 114 -2.71 9.51 -7.19
C SER A 114 -1.95 9.82 -8.49
N THR A 115 -2.10 8.99 -9.51
CA THR A 115 -1.43 9.13 -10.81
C THR A 115 -2.42 9.32 -11.97
N LYS A 116 -1.94 9.81 -13.12
CA LYS A 116 -2.76 9.94 -14.35
C LYS A 116 -3.29 8.59 -14.88
N GLU A 117 -2.71 7.48 -14.46
CA GLU A 117 -3.10 6.12 -14.85
C GLU A 117 -4.34 5.62 -14.10
N LEU A 118 -4.68 6.28 -12.98
CA LEU A 118 -5.80 5.96 -12.11
C LEU A 118 -7.11 5.74 -12.89
N ALA A 119 -7.48 6.68 -13.76
CA ALA A 119 -8.72 6.62 -14.52
C ALA A 119 -8.81 5.36 -15.43
N LYS A 120 -7.68 4.87 -15.92
CA LYS A 120 -7.65 3.64 -16.74
C LYS A 120 -7.92 2.39 -15.90
N ILE A 121 -7.29 2.32 -14.71
CA ILE A 121 -7.49 1.20 -13.76
C ILE A 121 -8.94 1.16 -13.31
N GLU A 122 -9.50 2.31 -12.92
CA GLU A 122 -10.89 2.42 -12.52
C GLU A 122 -11.86 1.97 -13.60
N MET A 123 -11.73 2.51 -14.82
CA MET A 123 -12.61 2.11 -15.94
C MET A 123 -12.52 0.61 -16.20
N LYS A 124 -11.33 0.03 -16.13
CA LYS A 124 -11.12 -1.40 -16.37
C LYS A 124 -11.74 -2.23 -15.25
N LEU A 125 -11.52 -1.85 -13.98
CA LEU A 125 -12.09 -2.55 -12.83
C LEU A 125 -13.63 -2.47 -12.81
N ILE A 126 -14.20 -1.26 -13.04
CA ILE A 126 -15.65 -1.07 -13.17
C ILE A 126 -16.20 -1.92 -14.33
N GLY A 127 -15.48 -1.98 -15.46
CA GLY A 127 -15.87 -2.82 -16.59
C GLY A 127 -15.89 -4.32 -16.27
N LEU A 128 -14.97 -4.81 -15.43
CA LEU A 128 -14.89 -6.20 -15.00
C LEU A 128 -15.94 -6.55 -13.93
N LEU A 129 -16.32 -5.58 -13.09
CA LEU A 129 -17.22 -5.75 -11.94
C LEU A 129 -18.56 -5.02 -12.14
N GLN A 130 -19.08 -4.95 -13.37
CA GLN A 130 -20.24 -4.16 -13.77
C GLN A 130 -21.42 -4.22 -12.80
N ASP A 131 -21.75 -5.44 -12.32
CA ASP A 131 -22.91 -5.67 -11.45
C ASP A 131 -22.66 -5.24 -9.99
N LYS A 132 -21.42 -4.90 -9.65
CA LYS A 132 -20.96 -4.53 -8.29
C LYS A 132 -20.41 -3.10 -8.21
N LYS A 133 -20.58 -2.29 -9.25
CA LYS A 133 -20.01 -0.92 -9.32
C LYS A 133 -20.37 -0.04 -8.12
N ASP A 134 -21.58 -0.20 -7.58
CA ASP A 134 -22.09 0.59 -6.46
C ASP A 134 -21.55 0.09 -5.09
N CYS A 135 -20.85 -1.06 -5.09
CA CYS A 135 -20.18 -1.60 -3.93
C CYS A 135 -18.66 -1.31 -3.93
N ILE A 136 -18.16 -0.57 -4.93
CA ILE A 136 -16.72 -0.26 -5.06
C ILE A 136 -16.43 1.11 -4.47
N THR A 137 -15.50 1.15 -3.54
CA THR A 137 -14.89 2.38 -3.02
C THR A 137 -13.44 2.47 -3.48
N PHE A 138 -13.09 3.55 -4.18
CA PHE A 138 -11.70 3.84 -4.54
C PHE A 138 -11.06 4.71 -3.47
N ILE A 139 -9.88 4.31 -3.01
CA ILE A 139 -9.09 5.10 -2.06
C ILE A 139 -7.79 5.53 -2.74
N GLU A 140 -7.69 6.82 -3.02
CA GLU A 140 -6.47 7.45 -3.50
C GLU A 140 -5.49 7.61 -2.35
N ILE A 141 -4.29 7.05 -2.53
CA ILE A 141 -3.23 7.05 -1.53
C ILE A 141 -2.09 7.91 -2.03
N PRO A 142 -1.59 8.87 -1.22
CA PRO A 142 -0.39 9.66 -1.54
C PRO A 142 0.87 8.77 -1.49
N SER A 143 2.04 9.40 -1.52
CA SER A 143 3.27 8.64 -1.28
C SER A 143 3.31 8.14 0.16
N VAL A 144 3.70 6.88 0.32
CA VAL A 144 3.74 6.17 1.60
C VAL A 144 5.17 5.72 1.85
N TYR A 145 5.60 5.75 3.11
CA TYR A 145 6.88 5.26 3.58
C TYR A 145 6.70 4.46 4.88
N GLY A 146 7.67 3.64 5.23
CA GLY A 146 7.65 2.86 6.46
C GLY A 146 8.32 1.49 6.32
N PRO A 147 8.26 0.64 7.35
CA PRO A 147 8.78 -0.72 7.31
C PRO A 147 8.31 -1.49 6.08
N TRP A 148 9.22 -2.21 5.43
CA TRP A 148 8.98 -2.96 4.20
C TRP A 148 8.68 -2.10 2.95
N GLU A 149 9.00 -0.80 2.97
CA GLU A 149 8.97 0.03 1.77
C GLU A 149 9.83 -0.62 0.67
N PRO A 150 9.34 -0.70 -0.58
CA PRO A 150 10.12 -1.25 -1.69
C PRO A 150 11.49 -0.59 -1.84
N SER A 151 12.49 -1.34 -2.28
CA SER A 151 13.89 -0.90 -2.37
C SER A 151 14.13 0.34 -3.26
N ASN A 152 13.18 0.67 -4.12
CA ASN A 152 13.17 1.90 -4.94
C ASN A 152 12.41 3.06 -4.28
N GLY A 153 11.91 2.90 -3.05
CA GLY A 153 11.26 3.96 -2.28
C GLY A 153 12.26 5.01 -1.81
N LEU A 154 11.83 6.27 -1.80
CA LEU A 154 12.72 7.39 -1.47
C LEU A 154 13.33 7.26 -0.06
N ILE A 155 12.50 7.01 0.94
CA ILE A 155 12.97 6.94 2.33
C ILE A 155 13.83 5.69 2.55
N HIS A 156 13.44 4.56 1.94
CA HIS A 156 14.26 3.35 1.95
C HIS A 156 15.66 3.62 1.41
N GLU A 157 15.77 4.24 0.25
CA GLU A 157 17.07 4.54 -0.37
C GLU A 157 17.91 5.51 0.46
N LEU A 158 17.30 6.53 1.07
CA LEU A 158 18.01 7.45 1.97
C LEU A 158 18.57 6.72 3.20
N ILE A 159 17.77 5.84 3.83
CA ILE A 159 18.22 5.06 4.99
C ILE A 159 19.36 4.11 4.62
N VAL A 160 19.24 3.38 3.51
CA VAL A 160 20.28 2.45 3.04
C VAL A 160 21.59 3.20 2.71
N SER A 161 21.48 4.42 2.16
CA SER A 161 22.64 5.29 1.90
C SER A 161 23.31 5.75 3.18
N GLU A 162 22.53 6.16 4.19
CA GLU A 162 23.06 6.50 5.52
C GLU A 162 23.80 5.32 6.16
N LEU A 163 23.29 4.10 5.98
CA LEU A 163 23.91 2.87 6.48
C LEU A 163 25.15 2.43 5.67
N GLY A 164 25.55 3.20 4.66
CA GLY A 164 26.78 2.98 3.88
C GLY A 164 26.75 1.83 2.88
N LYS A 165 25.55 1.27 2.57
CA LYS A 165 25.44 0.13 1.63
C LYS A 165 25.45 0.51 0.16
N ARG A 166 25.08 1.73 -0.20
CA ARG A 166 25.02 2.19 -1.59
C ARG A 166 25.62 3.59 -1.72
N THR A 167 26.66 3.70 -2.53
CA THR A 167 27.15 4.97 -3.07
C THR A 167 26.57 5.18 -4.46
N HIS A 168 25.26 5.15 -4.61
CA HIS A 168 24.68 5.44 -5.91
C HIS A 168 24.61 6.95 -6.11
N ALA A 169 25.20 7.42 -7.21
CA ALA A 169 24.91 8.73 -7.73
C ALA A 169 23.42 8.76 -8.08
N PHE A 170 22.60 9.26 -7.17
CA PHE A 170 21.18 9.51 -7.42
C PHE A 170 21.06 10.52 -8.55
N LYS A 171 20.77 10.06 -9.74
CA LYS A 171 20.46 10.93 -10.86
C LYS A 171 19.00 11.36 -10.71
N ASN A 172 18.77 12.62 -10.33
CA ASN A 172 17.46 13.24 -10.21
C ASN A 172 16.55 12.61 -9.12
N LEU A 173 16.85 12.86 -7.86
CA LEU A 173 15.95 12.58 -6.76
C LEU A 173 14.70 13.47 -6.84
N TYR A 174 13.57 12.88 -7.15
CA TYR A 174 12.28 13.53 -7.07
C TYR A 174 11.55 13.05 -5.83
N GLY A 175 11.31 13.96 -4.89
CA GLY A 175 10.48 13.70 -3.71
C GLY A 175 9.01 13.96 -4.00
N PRO A 176 8.10 13.25 -3.35
CA PRO A 176 6.67 13.55 -3.40
C PRO A 176 6.37 14.85 -2.65
N ASN A 177 5.26 15.50 -3.03
CA ASN A 177 4.79 16.70 -2.30
C ASN A 177 4.23 16.36 -0.91
N GLU A 178 3.70 15.16 -0.76
CA GLU A 178 3.17 14.64 0.50
C GLU A 178 3.66 13.23 0.71
N ILE A 179 3.93 12.90 1.97
CA ILE A 179 4.33 11.56 2.37
C ILE A 179 3.67 11.22 3.70
N ILE A 180 3.10 10.03 3.81
CA ILE A 180 2.39 9.57 5.00
C ILE A 180 2.96 8.23 5.46
N TYR A 181 3.05 8.05 6.76
CA TYR A 181 3.54 6.83 7.35
C TYR A 181 2.54 5.67 7.15
N ILE A 182 3.04 4.47 6.83
CA ILE A 182 2.23 3.31 6.41
C ILE A 182 1.13 2.93 7.41
N GLU A 183 1.44 2.90 8.73
CA GLU A 183 0.46 2.53 9.75
C GLU A 183 -0.73 3.51 9.77
N ASP A 184 -0.49 4.80 9.55
CA ASP A 184 -1.54 5.83 9.52
C ASP A 184 -2.42 5.69 8.28
N VAL A 185 -1.81 5.39 7.13
CA VAL A 185 -2.54 5.13 5.88
C VAL A 185 -3.46 3.92 6.04
N VAL A 186 -2.94 2.84 6.61
CA VAL A 186 -3.72 1.60 6.79
C VAL A 186 -4.85 1.77 7.80
N LYS A 187 -4.63 2.50 8.90
CA LYS A 187 -5.72 2.89 9.82
C LYS A 187 -6.81 3.67 9.10
N ALA A 188 -6.45 4.63 8.27
CA ALA A 188 -7.42 5.40 7.49
C ALA A 188 -8.22 4.51 6.51
N ILE A 189 -7.57 3.55 5.85
CA ILE A 189 -8.24 2.58 4.98
C ILE A 189 -9.27 1.74 5.75
N ILE A 190 -8.89 1.23 6.93
CA ILE A 190 -9.78 0.44 7.80
C ILE A 190 -10.95 1.31 8.27
N GLU A 191 -10.70 2.53 8.76
CA GLU A 191 -11.74 3.45 9.18
C GLU A 191 -12.72 3.81 8.05
N ILE A 192 -12.23 3.98 6.82
CA ILE A 192 -13.10 4.20 5.65
C ILE A 192 -13.94 2.93 5.40
N SER A 193 -13.37 1.74 5.52
CA SER A 193 -14.08 0.47 5.31
C SER A 193 -15.19 0.20 6.33
N GLU A 194 -15.14 0.86 7.47
CA GLU A 194 -16.10 0.67 8.57
C GLU A 194 -17.21 1.73 8.60
N LYS A 195 -17.18 2.73 7.71
CA LYS A 195 -18.23 3.74 7.64
C LYS A 195 -19.55 3.14 7.14
N GLU A 196 -20.65 3.53 7.77
CA GLU A 196 -22.01 3.14 7.35
C GLU A 196 -22.40 3.79 6.02
N LEU A 197 -22.06 5.08 5.84
CA LEU A 197 -22.28 5.82 4.61
C LEU A 197 -20.94 6.14 3.96
N LYS A 198 -20.74 5.64 2.75
CA LYS A 198 -19.48 5.78 2.02
C LYS A 198 -19.67 6.58 0.75
N GLU A 199 -18.66 7.36 0.45
CA GLU A 199 -18.47 7.92 -0.87
C GLU A 199 -17.80 6.89 -1.79
N ASN A 200 -18.00 7.00 -3.09
CA ASN A 200 -17.38 6.10 -4.05
C ASN A 200 -15.87 6.33 -4.18
N ARG A 201 -15.39 7.48 -3.68
CA ARG A 201 -13.98 7.85 -3.77
C ARG A 201 -13.52 8.68 -2.58
N TYR A 202 -12.40 8.29 -2.01
CA TYR A 202 -11.69 9.03 -0.99
C TYR A 202 -10.27 9.38 -1.43
N LEU A 203 -9.75 10.49 -0.91
CA LEU A 203 -8.34 10.85 -0.97
C LEU A 203 -7.79 10.93 0.46
N ILE A 204 -6.86 10.04 0.80
CA ILE A 204 -6.19 10.10 2.10
C ILE A 204 -5.23 11.29 2.11
N THR A 205 -5.37 12.12 3.13
CA THR A 205 -4.48 13.26 3.42
C THR A 205 -4.13 13.26 4.89
N ALA A 206 -3.05 13.92 5.28
CA ALA A 206 -2.70 14.07 6.67
C ALA A 206 -2.35 15.53 6.99
N LYS A 207 -2.62 15.93 8.22
CA LYS A 207 -2.15 17.21 8.71
C LYS A 207 -0.62 17.21 8.74
N ASP A 208 -0.01 18.27 8.26
CA ASP A 208 1.46 18.42 8.25
C ASP A 208 2.21 17.32 7.46
N SER A 209 1.56 16.74 6.42
CA SER A 209 2.12 15.67 5.57
C SER A 209 3.04 16.17 4.45
N LEU A 210 3.27 17.48 4.36
CA LEU A 210 4.18 18.04 3.37
C LEU A 210 5.58 17.45 3.57
N PHE A 211 6.12 16.88 2.48
CA PHE A 211 7.50 16.40 2.49
C PHE A 211 8.44 17.59 2.33
N LEU A 212 9.13 17.92 3.41
CA LEU A 212 10.17 18.93 3.44
C LEU A 212 11.52 18.23 3.65
N PRO A 213 12.38 18.13 2.63
CA PRO A 213 13.66 17.43 2.72
C PRO A 213 14.52 17.87 3.91
N GLU A 214 14.49 19.16 4.25
CA GLU A 214 15.23 19.74 5.37
C GLU A 214 14.78 19.23 6.75
N GLN A 215 13.61 18.62 6.85
CA GLN A 215 13.09 18.02 8.10
C GLN A 215 13.54 16.57 8.31
N VAL A 216 14.17 15.96 7.30
CA VAL A 216 14.64 14.57 7.37
C VAL A 216 15.95 14.50 8.17
N GLU A 217 15.92 13.86 9.32
CA GLU A 217 17.05 13.71 10.22
C GLU A 217 17.83 12.41 9.95
N LEU A 218 18.62 12.39 8.89
CA LEU A 218 19.54 11.31 8.56
C LEU A 218 20.96 11.86 8.49
N THR A 219 21.91 11.17 9.13
CA THR A 219 23.30 11.66 9.27
C THR A 219 24.17 11.22 8.10
N GLY A 220 25.11 12.08 7.70
CA GLY A 220 26.10 11.75 6.66
C GLY A 220 25.63 11.80 5.22
N ILE A 221 24.33 12.10 4.99
CA ILE A 221 23.73 12.20 3.63
C ILE A 221 22.99 13.53 3.42
N GLN A 222 23.31 14.56 4.20
CA GLN A 222 22.59 15.85 4.13
C GLN A 222 22.70 16.52 2.75
N GLU A 223 23.84 16.38 2.08
CA GLU A 223 24.01 16.91 0.73
C GLU A 223 23.03 16.25 -0.25
N LEU A 224 22.87 14.93 -0.14
CA LEU A 224 21.93 14.16 -0.94
C LEU A 224 20.47 14.59 -0.68
N ILE A 225 20.10 14.78 0.59
CA ILE A 225 18.77 15.24 0.99
C ILE A 225 18.48 16.62 0.38
N ASN A 226 19.44 17.52 0.38
CA ASN A 226 19.30 18.87 -0.17
C ASN A 226 19.15 18.89 -1.71
N GLU A 227 19.54 17.83 -2.41
CA GLU A 227 19.36 17.69 -3.85
C GLU A 227 17.95 17.22 -4.24
N ILE A 228 17.11 16.77 -3.29
CA ILE A 228 15.76 16.29 -3.57
C ILE A 228 14.89 17.42 -4.10
N LYS A 229 14.36 17.23 -5.32
CA LYS A 229 13.39 18.15 -5.93
C LYS A 229 11.98 17.66 -5.64
N VAL A 230 11.23 18.43 -4.85
CA VAL A 230 9.84 18.12 -4.57
C VAL A 230 8.97 18.44 -5.79
N VAL A 231 8.23 17.45 -6.27
CA VAL A 231 7.34 17.58 -7.44
C VAL A 231 5.89 17.49 -6.98
N SER A 232 5.12 18.54 -7.27
CA SER A 232 3.68 18.52 -7.06
C SER A 232 3.01 17.73 -8.18
N SER A 233 2.37 16.62 -7.84
CA SER A 233 1.69 15.73 -8.80
C SER A 233 0.17 15.72 -8.66
N ARG A 234 -0.42 16.60 -7.83
CA ARG A 234 -1.87 16.58 -7.59
C ARG A 234 -2.67 17.09 -8.79
N ASN A 235 -3.43 16.17 -9.40
CA ASN A 235 -4.70 16.50 -9.99
C ASN A 235 -5.77 16.29 -8.91
N VAL A 236 -6.39 17.35 -8.44
CA VAL A 236 -7.53 17.25 -7.50
C VAL A 236 -8.71 16.72 -8.33
N ASN A 237 -8.97 15.43 -8.24
CA ASN A 237 -10.17 14.80 -8.75
C ASN A 237 -11.31 14.97 -7.72
N ASP A 238 -12.54 14.64 -8.10
CA ASP A 238 -13.77 14.70 -7.26
C ASP A 238 -13.76 13.69 -6.09
N ALA A 239 -12.64 13.58 -5.39
CA ALA A 239 -12.47 12.67 -4.26
C ALA A 239 -12.76 13.38 -2.95
N THR A 240 -13.50 12.72 -2.06
CA THR A 240 -13.76 13.22 -0.70
C THR A 240 -12.48 13.08 0.15
N PRO A 241 -11.95 14.16 0.72
CA PRO A 241 -10.76 14.10 1.53
C PRO A 241 -11.03 13.33 2.84
N PHE A 242 -10.15 12.40 3.18
CA PHE A 242 -10.09 11.77 4.49
C PHE A 242 -8.84 12.26 5.22
N LEU A 243 -9.02 13.10 6.24
CA LEU A 243 -7.93 13.79 6.93
C LEU A 243 -7.47 13.03 8.16
N ILE A 244 -6.22 12.59 8.18
CA ILE A 244 -5.54 12.07 9.36
C ILE A 244 -5.08 13.26 10.23
N LEU A 245 -5.65 13.37 11.43
CA LEU A 245 -5.42 14.54 12.30
C LEU A 245 -4.10 14.47 13.07
N ASN A 246 -3.68 13.30 13.49
CA ASN A 246 -2.49 13.07 14.32
C ASN A 246 -1.56 12.05 13.65
N PRO A 247 -0.92 12.38 12.52
CA PRO A 247 -0.02 11.46 11.85
C PRO A 247 1.26 11.26 12.65
N VAL A 248 1.88 10.10 12.45
CA VAL A 248 3.25 9.84 12.92
C VAL A 248 4.19 10.86 12.27
N SER A 249 5.04 11.51 13.08
CA SER A 249 6.02 12.46 12.54
C SER A 249 7.01 11.74 11.62
N ILE A 250 7.51 12.46 10.60
CA ILE A 250 8.40 11.88 9.58
C ILE A 250 9.63 11.21 10.21
N ASN A 251 10.25 11.84 11.21
CA ASN A 251 11.45 11.28 11.84
C ASN A 251 11.14 10.05 12.69
N ASN A 252 10.00 10.00 13.37
CA ASN A 252 9.59 8.79 14.09
C ASN A 252 9.33 7.63 13.12
N GLY A 253 8.67 7.88 12.01
CA GLY A 253 8.45 6.86 10.98
C GLY A 253 9.77 6.39 10.34
N ILE A 254 10.69 7.30 10.03
CA ILE A 254 12.03 6.98 9.53
C ILE A 254 12.81 6.11 10.54
N GLN A 255 12.75 6.41 11.83
CA GLN A 255 13.43 5.61 12.84
C GLN A 255 12.89 4.18 12.91
N LYS A 256 11.57 4.00 12.86
CA LYS A 256 10.95 2.66 12.81
C LYS A 256 11.37 1.89 11.56
N GLN A 257 11.35 2.53 10.39
CA GLN A 257 11.78 1.93 9.14
C GLN A 257 13.27 1.57 9.16
N LYS A 258 14.12 2.43 9.71
CA LYS A 258 15.55 2.19 9.87
C LYS A 258 15.82 0.98 10.78
N GLN A 259 15.08 0.84 11.89
CA GLN A 259 15.18 -0.34 12.76
C GLN A 259 14.82 -1.62 12.02
N GLN A 260 13.75 -1.61 11.21
CA GLN A 260 13.36 -2.75 10.40
C GLN A 260 14.44 -3.09 9.36
N ILE A 261 14.96 -2.11 8.62
CA ILE A 261 16.04 -2.31 7.64
C ILE A 261 17.29 -2.88 8.32
N GLN A 262 17.65 -2.41 9.50
CA GLN A 262 18.79 -2.94 10.25
C GLN A 262 18.58 -4.40 10.71
N GLN A 263 17.37 -4.73 11.16
CA GLN A 263 17.02 -6.08 11.58
C GLN A 263 17.10 -7.07 10.40
N TYR A 264 16.64 -6.66 9.23
CA TYR A 264 16.58 -7.48 8.02
C TYR A 264 17.62 -7.08 6.98
N PHE A 265 18.75 -6.54 7.45
CA PHE A 265 19.77 -5.96 6.58
C PHE A 265 20.37 -6.93 5.54
N HIS A 266 20.28 -8.22 5.80
CA HIS A 266 20.74 -9.27 4.89
C HIS A 266 19.83 -9.45 3.66
N LEU A 267 18.59 -8.90 3.69
CA LEU A 267 17.64 -8.96 2.57
C LEU A 267 17.85 -7.81 1.54
N TYR A 268 18.61 -6.77 1.93
CA TYR A 268 18.89 -5.58 1.12
C TYR A 268 20.39 -5.51 0.79
#